data_5b0ef9c4116851fdf3eb9d68594aae2b
#
_entry.id   5b0ef9c4116851fdf3eb9d68594aae2b
#
_cell.length_a   1.000
_cell.length_b   1.000
_cell.length_c   1.000
_cell.angle_alpha   90.00
_cell.angle_beta   90.00
_cell.angle_gamma   90.00
#
_symmetry.space_group_name_H-M   'P 1'
#
loop_
_entity.id
_entity.type
_entity.pdbx_description
1 polymer ?
#
loop_
_entity_poly.entity_id
_entity_poly.type
_entity_poly.pdbx_seq_one_letter_code
_entity_poly.pdbx_strand_id
1 'polypeptide(L)'
;MAFDFENGSYTDAAGRTVLDPAVYKDWQIGAAAEQALPPVDWFRRKLGLLPEELLPYGKTPKLDFLRIMERLKDRPDGKYIEVTAITPTPLGEGKSTTSLGLIEGLGRLGANVGGCLRQPSGGPTMNVKGTAAGGGNALLIPMTEFSLGLTGDINDIMNAHNLAMTALNARMQHERNYDDETLAKRGLRRLDIDPERVQWSFVLDFCCQALRKMRIGLGEGKMDGYPMDTCANIAVSSELMAILSVARDLEDLRRRIGSIVLAYDKQGRPVTTEDLEVAGAMTAWMRNTINPTLCYTVEHQPVLVHAGPFANIAIGQSSVIGDRLGLKLFDYHVTESGFAADIGFEKFWNCLLYTSPSPRD
;
A
#
# COMPACT_ATOMS: atom_id res chain seq x y z
N MET A 1 9.90 11.88 -35.88
CA MET A 1 10.19 12.59 -34.63
C MET A 1 11.44 13.41 -34.84
N ALA A 2 11.37 14.71 -34.59
CA ALA A 2 12.54 15.56 -34.56
C ALA A 2 13.00 15.68 -33.10
N PHE A 3 14.22 15.29 -32.80
CA PHE A 3 14.83 15.49 -31.49
C PHE A 3 15.45 16.88 -31.41
N ASP A 4 15.10 17.65 -30.41
CA ASP A 4 15.70 18.96 -30.14
C ASP A 4 16.99 18.75 -29.36
N PHE A 5 18.10 18.70 -30.06
CA PHE A 5 19.43 18.49 -29.47
C PHE A 5 19.91 19.65 -28.58
N GLU A 6 19.37 20.84 -28.75
CA GLU A 6 19.74 21.99 -27.90
C GLU A 6 19.07 21.92 -26.55
N ASN A 7 17.80 21.49 -26.51
CA ASN A 7 16.98 21.42 -25.29
C ASN A 7 16.81 20.00 -24.75
N GLY A 8 17.37 18.97 -25.42
CA GLY A 8 17.25 17.58 -24.99
C GLY A 8 15.80 17.08 -24.94
N SER A 9 14.95 17.54 -25.86
CA SER A 9 13.55 17.17 -25.93
C SER A 9 13.13 16.78 -27.35
N TYR A 10 12.04 16.02 -27.47
CA TYR A 10 11.39 15.75 -28.74
C TYR A 10 9.88 15.65 -28.57
N THR A 11 9.16 15.93 -29.65
CA THR A 11 7.71 15.72 -29.69
C THR A 11 7.43 14.35 -30.29
N ASP A 12 6.71 13.50 -29.59
CA ASP A 12 6.31 12.18 -30.06
C ASP A 12 5.16 12.25 -31.08
N ALA A 13 4.75 11.08 -31.60
CA ALA A 13 3.66 11.00 -32.58
C ALA A 13 2.30 11.46 -32.02
N ALA A 14 2.13 11.53 -30.72
CA ALA A 14 0.93 12.05 -30.06
C ALA A 14 1.03 13.56 -29.74
N GLY A 15 2.11 14.23 -30.17
CA GLY A 15 2.31 15.66 -29.91
C GLY A 15 2.84 15.99 -28.51
N ARG A 16 3.31 14.99 -27.75
CA ARG A 16 3.84 15.21 -26.39
C ARG A 16 5.33 15.54 -26.43
N THR A 17 5.74 16.50 -25.60
CA THR A 17 7.16 16.77 -25.37
C THR A 17 7.74 15.72 -24.43
N VAL A 18 8.74 15.00 -24.90
CA VAL A 18 9.49 13.99 -24.13
C VAL A 18 10.88 14.50 -23.89
N LEU A 19 11.28 14.59 -22.63
CA LEU A 19 12.59 15.08 -22.23
C LEU A 19 13.64 13.95 -22.29
N ASP A 20 14.88 14.28 -22.68
CA ASP A 20 15.97 13.33 -22.72
C ASP A 20 16.47 13.02 -21.30
N PRO A 21 16.41 11.76 -20.83
CA PRO A 21 16.88 11.39 -19.50
C PRO A 21 18.42 11.51 -19.32
N ALA A 22 19.18 11.66 -20.39
CA ALA A 22 20.59 11.98 -20.30
C ALA A 22 20.86 13.45 -19.92
N VAL A 23 19.88 14.33 -20.14
CA VAL A 23 19.97 15.79 -19.89
C VAL A 23 19.15 16.19 -18.67
N TYR A 24 17.93 15.66 -18.55
CA TYR A 24 16.97 16.03 -17.52
C TYR A 24 16.87 14.98 -16.40
N LYS A 25 16.67 15.44 -15.19
CA LYS A 25 16.45 14.57 -14.02
C LYS A 25 15.01 14.04 -13.99
N ASP A 26 14.80 12.90 -13.34
CA ASP A 26 13.50 12.23 -13.24
C ASP A 26 12.37 13.17 -12.80
N TRP A 27 12.60 14.05 -11.82
CA TRP A 27 11.59 14.99 -11.36
C TRP A 27 11.18 16.02 -12.43
N GLN A 28 12.12 16.41 -13.33
CA GLN A 28 11.81 17.33 -14.44
C GLN A 28 10.99 16.61 -15.52
N ILE A 29 11.37 15.38 -15.82
CA ILE A 29 10.63 14.53 -16.76
C ILE A 29 9.21 14.27 -16.22
N GLY A 30 9.08 13.91 -14.95
CA GLY A 30 7.79 13.69 -14.28
C GLY A 30 6.91 14.95 -14.30
N ALA A 31 7.46 16.11 -13.92
CA ALA A 31 6.72 17.38 -13.93
C ALA A 31 6.24 17.79 -15.33
N ALA A 32 7.05 17.60 -16.36
CA ALA A 32 6.66 17.86 -17.75
C ALA A 32 5.56 16.89 -18.21
N ALA A 33 5.67 15.63 -17.87
CA ALA A 33 4.67 14.62 -18.22
C ALA A 33 3.34 14.86 -17.49
N GLU A 34 3.37 15.30 -16.24
CA GLU A 34 2.15 15.65 -15.48
C GLU A 34 1.38 16.81 -16.12
N GLN A 35 2.06 17.79 -16.71
CA GLN A 35 1.41 18.89 -17.43
C GLN A 35 0.70 18.42 -18.71
N ALA A 36 1.17 17.35 -19.30
CA ALA A 36 0.62 16.75 -20.53
C ALA A 36 -0.40 15.64 -20.28
N LEU A 37 -0.72 15.35 -19.01
CA LEU A 37 -1.69 14.29 -18.67
C LEU A 37 -3.08 14.60 -19.23
N PRO A 38 -3.70 13.64 -19.94
CA PRO A 38 -5.10 13.72 -20.28
C PRO A 38 -5.99 13.82 -19.04
N PRO A 39 -7.20 14.39 -19.17
CA PRO A 39 -8.17 14.37 -18.09
C PRO A 39 -8.49 12.95 -17.61
N VAL A 40 -8.81 12.78 -16.33
CA VAL A 40 -9.16 11.48 -15.73
C VAL A 40 -10.26 10.76 -16.52
N ASP A 41 -11.22 11.49 -17.08
CA ASP A 41 -12.29 10.93 -17.90
C ASP A 41 -11.79 10.26 -19.20
N TRP A 42 -10.65 10.69 -19.74
CA TRP A 42 -10.02 10.00 -20.87
C TRP A 42 -9.53 8.60 -20.44
N PHE A 43 -8.88 8.49 -19.29
CA PHE A 43 -8.46 7.19 -18.74
C PHE A 43 -9.63 6.31 -18.37
N ARG A 44 -10.69 6.90 -17.79
CA ARG A 44 -11.95 6.20 -17.53
C ARG A 44 -12.48 5.51 -18.77
N ARG A 45 -12.60 6.26 -19.89
CA ARG A 45 -13.07 5.71 -21.16
C ARG A 45 -12.12 4.66 -21.74
N LYS A 46 -10.81 4.92 -21.68
CA LYS A 46 -9.77 3.97 -22.13
C LYS A 46 -9.87 2.63 -21.41
N LEU A 47 -10.17 2.65 -20.12
CA LEU A 47 -10.30 1.46 -19.26
C LEU A 47 -11.70 0.84 -19.28
N GLY A 48 -12.67 1.45 -19.95
CA GLY A 48 -14.06 1.00 -19.95
C GLY A 48 -14.73 1.07 -18.59
N LEU A 49 -14.31 2.03 -17.74
CA LEU A 49 -14.87 2.25 -16.41
C LEU A 49 -16.12 3.12 -16.44
N LEU A 50 -17.05 2.87 -15.53
CA LEU A 50 -18.21 3.71 -15.30
C LEU A 50 -17.84 4.93 -14.44
N PRO A 51 -18.55 6.06 -14.55
CA PRO A 51 -18.26 7.25 -13.74
C PRO A 51 -18.27 6.98 -12.22
N GLU A 52 -19.21 6.17 -11.76
CA GLU A 52 -19.37 5.78 -10.35
C GLU A 52 -18.31 4.79 -9.82
N GLU A 53 -17.48 4.25 -10.70
CA GLU A 53 -16.34 3.39 -10.36
C GLU A 53 -15.06 4.17 -10.07
N LEU A 54 -15.09 5.50 -10.32
CA LEU A 54 -14.02 6.42 -9.96
C LEU A 54 -14.37 7.16 -8.67
N LEU A 55 -13.56 6.95 -7.64
CA LEU A 55 -13.70 7.63 -6.37
C LEU A 55 -12.72 8.82 -6.33
N PRO A 56 -13.20 10.07 -6.22
CA PRO A 56 -12.30 11.22 -6.14
C PRO A 56 -11.34 11.12 -4.98
N TYR A 57 -10.04 11.25 -5.26
CA TYR A 57 -9.00 11.21 -4.23
C TYR A 57 -7.78 12.04 -4.65
N GLY A 58 -7.62 13.24 -4.12
CA GLY A 58 -6.54 14.14 -4.50
C GLY A 58 -6.48 14.41 -6.01
N LYS A 59 -5.30 14.31 -6.59
CA LYS A 59 -5.08 14.46 -8.05
C LYS A 59 -5.34 13.16 -8.83
N THR A 60 -5.34 12.01 -8.15
CA THR A 60 -5.53 10.70 -8.76
C THR A 60 -6.76 10.04 -8.16
N PRO A 61 -7.65 9.42 -8.96
CA PRO A 61 -8.81 8.72 -8.42
C PRO A 61 -8.40 7.37 -7.80
N LYS A 62 -9.17 6.91 -6.83
CA LYS A 62 -9.21 5.50 -6.47
C LYS A 62 -10.26 4.78 -7.32
N LEU A 63 -10.05 3.50 -7.56
CA LEU A 63 -10.97 2.64 -8.29
C LEU A 63 -11.85 1.86 -7.30
N ASP A 64 -13.18 1.96 -7.44
CA ASP A 64 -14.12 1.19 -6.60
C ASP A 64 -13.98 -0.30 -6.93
N PHE A 65 -13.10 -0.96 -6.19
CA PHE A 65 -12.76 -2.37 -6.39
C PHE A 65 -13.99 -3.28 -6.38
N LEU A 66 -14.86 -3.11 -5.41
CA LEU A 66 -16.01 -4.01 -5.25
C LEU A 66 -16.99 -3.89 -6.42
N ARG A 67 -17.30 -2.68 -6.87
CA ARG A 67 -18.19 -2.44 -8.01
C ARG A 67 -17.61 -2.97 -9.31
N ILE A 68 -16.33 -2.68 -9.56
CA ILE A 68 -15.66 -3.11 -10.78
C ILE A 68 -15.60 -4.64 -10.82
N MET A 69 -15.22 -5.29 -9.73
CA MET A 69 -15.12 -6.75 -9.67
C MET A 69 -16.46 -7.44 -9.85
N GLU A 70 -17.55 -6.90 -9.28
CA GLU A 70 -18.88 -7.45 -9.48
C GLU A 70 -19.33 -7.30 -10.94
N ARG A 71 -19.07 -6.14 -11.56
CA ARG A 71 -19.43 -5.89 -12.96
C ARG A 71 -18.61 -6.72 -13.94
N LEU A 72 -17.34 -6.92 -13.67
CA LEU A 72 -16.41 -7.64 -14.54
C LEU A 72 -16.18 -9.10 -14.15
N LYS A 73 -16.98 -9.65 -13.25
CA LYS A 73 -16.78 -11.03 -12.73
C LYS A 73 -16.67 -12.08 -13.81
N ASP A 74 -17.46 -11.97 -14.88
CA ASP A 74 -17.50 -12.93 -15.98
C ASP A 74 -16.51 -12.60 -17.13
N ARG A 75 -15.78 -11.46 -17.03
CA ARG A 75 -14.73 -11.13 -18.00
C ARG A 75 -13.54 -12.08 -17.80
N PRO A 76 -12.98 -12.67 -18.87
CA PRO A 76 -11.76 -13.45 -18.77
C PRO A 76 -10.62 -12.65 -18.18
N ASP A 77 -9.76 -13.30 -17.41
CA ASP A 77 -8.56 -12.69 -16.85
C ASP A 77 -7.51 -12.48 -17.95
N GLY A 78 -6.78 -11.38 -17.83
CA GLY A 78 -5.62 -11.07 -18.65
C GLY A 78 -4.40 -11.95 -18.29
N LYS A 79 -3.31 -11.73 -19.00
CA LYS A 79 -2.04 -12.41 -18.74
C LYS A 79 -1.28 -11.71 -17.62
N TYR A 80 -0.85 -12.49 -16.65
CA TYR A 80 -0.06 -12.02 -15.52
C TYR A 80 1.43 -12.04 -15.87
N ILE A 81 2.12 -10.93 -15.68
CA ILE A 81 3.56 -10.79 -15.92
C ILE A 81 4.19 -10.28 -14.63
N GLU A 82 5.08 -11.07 -14.07
CA GLU A 82 5.81 -10.71 -12.86
C GLU A 82 7.26 -10.36 -13.17
N VAL A 83 7.70 -9.19 -12.69
CA VAL A 83 9.06 -8.71 -12.79
C VAL A 83 9.78 -8.95 -11.48
N THR A 84 10.88 -9.68 -11.52
CA THR A 84 11.70 -9.96 -10.35
C THR A 84 13.17 -9.68 -10.65
N ALA A 85 14.02 -9.76 -9.65
CA ALA A 85 15.48 -9.67 -9.79
C ALA A 85 16.13 -11.00 -9.35
N ILE A 86 17.37 -11.22 -9.72
CA ILE A 86 18.11 -12.43 -9.30
C ILE A 86 18.46 -12.34 -7.82
N THR A 87 19.00 -11.19 -7.38
CA THR A 87 19.43 -10.96 -6.00
C THR A 87 19.23 -9.50 -5.59
N PRO A 88 18.92 -9.20 -4.31
CA PRO A 88 18.79 -7.83 -3.85
C PRO A 88 20.12 -7.09 -3.83
N THR A 89 20.06 -5.78 -4.09
CA THR A 89 21.21 -4.88 -3.96
C THR A 89 20.87 -3.68 -3.09
N PRO A 90 21.86 -3.04 -2.43
CA PRO A 90 21.62 -1.88 -1.58
C PRO A 90 20.95 -0.69 -2.28
N LEU A 91 21.25 -0.47 -3.56
CA LEU A 91 20.75 0.66 -4.34
C LEU A 91 19.45 0.35 -5.10
N GLY A 92 19.00 -0.91 -5.11
CA GLY A 92 17.87 -1.38 -5.88
C GLY A 92 18.30 -2.08 -7.18
N GLU A 93 17.38 -2.82 -7.77
CA GLU A 93 17.64 -3.75 -8.89
C GLU A 93 17.00 -3.28 -10.21
N GLY A 94 16.33 -2.11 -10.19
CA GLY A 94 15.64 -1.56 -11.36
C GLY A 94 14.33 -2.25 -11.74
N LYS A 95 13.71 -3.04 -10.84
CA LYS A 95 12.43 -3.72 -11.11
C LYS A 95 11.33 -2.76 -11.54
N SER A 96 11.10 -1.68 -10.79
CA SER A 96 10.05 -0.70 -11.11
C SER A 96 10.30 -0.03 -12.45
N THR A 97 11.55 0.33 -12.76
CA THR A 97 11.92 0.88 -14.08
C THR A 97 11.64 -0.14 -15.19
N THR A 98 11.96 -1.40 -14.97
CA THR A 98 11.69 -2.49 -15.93
C THR A 98 10.18 -2.72 -16.10
N SER A 99 9.42 -2.74 -15.01
CA SER A 99 7.98 -2.92 -15.06
C SER A 99 7.28 -1.80 -15.82
N LEU A 100 7.63 -0.54 -15.50
CA LEU A 100 7.07 0.63 -16.17
C LEU A 100 7.47 0.68 -17.65
N GLY A 101 8.74 0.42 -17.97
CA GLY A 101 9.21 0.35 -19.35
C GLY A 101 8.55 -0.76 -20.16
N LEU A 102 8.26 -1.91 -19.54
CA LEU A 102 7.50 -2.99 -20.17
C LEU A 102 6.05 -2.59 -20.45
N ILE A 103 5.39 -1.94 -19.48
CA ILE A 103 4.04 -1.40 -19.65
C ILE A 103 3.99 -0.40 -20.80
N GLU A 104 4.94 0.52 -20.87
CA GLU A 104 5.04 1.50 -21.95
C GLU A 104 5.32 0.84 -23.31
N GLY A 105 6.27 -0.10 -23.35
CA GLY A 105 6.61 -0.83 -24.57
C GLY A 105 5.44 -1.62 -25.13
N LEU A 106 4.72 -2.36 -24.30
CA LEU A 106 3.50 -3.08 -24.71
C LEU A 106 2.38 -2.12 -25.14
N GLY A 107 2.22 -1.00 -24.41
CA GLY A 107 1.27 0.04 -24.78
C GLY A 107 1.56 0.68 -26.14
N ARG A 108 2.84 0.92 -26.48
CA ARG A 108 3.26 1.40 -27.80
C ARG A 108 2.97 0.40 -28.93
N LEU A 109 2.99 -0.88 -28.63
CA LEU A 109 2.61 -1.94 -29.58
C LEU A 109 1.09 -2.07 -29.72
N GLY A 110 0.30 -1.25 -29.02
CA GLY A 110 -1.17 -1.24 -29.09
C GLY A 110 -1.84 -2.25 -28.15
N ALA A 111 -1.10 -2.88 -27.24
CA ALA A 111 -1.69 -3.79 -26.28
C ALA A 111 -2.49 -3.03 -25.21
N ASN A 112 -3.60 -3.62 -24.75
CA ASN A 112 -4.29 -3.18 -23.54
C ASN A 112 -3.49 -3.68 -22.34
N VAL A 113 -2.64 -2.82 -21.80
CA VAL A 113 -1.68 -3.14 -20.73
C VAL A 113 -1.79 -2.15 -19.60
N GLY A 114 -1.53 -2.63 -18.42
CA GLY A 114 -1.33 -1.85 -17.20
C GLY A 114 -0.60 -2.68 -16.16
N GLY A 115 -0.45 -2.14 -14.98
CA GLY A 115 0.24 -2.87 -13.92
C GLY A 115 -0.23 -2.46 -12.53
N CYS A 116 0.40 -3.07 -11.51
CA CYS A 116 0.22 -2.69 -10.12
C CYS A 116 1.58 -2.57 -9.42
N LEU A 117 1.82 -1.44 -8.78
CA LEU A 117 3.02 -1.16 -8.01
C LEU A 117 2.67 -0.94 -6.54
N ARG A 118 3.67 -1.19 -5.68
CA ARG A 118 3.54 -0.91 -4.24
C ARG A 118 3.71 0.56 -3.96
N GLN A 119 2.92 1.07 -3.01
CA GLN A 119 3.09 2.40 -2.43
C GLN A 119 4.43 2.46 -1.68
N PRO A 120 5.35 3.38 -2.03
CA PRO A 120 6.58 3.55 -1.27
C PRO A 120 6.32 4.24 0.07
N SER A 121 7.17 3.95 1.06
CA SER A 121 7.22 4.64 2.36
C SER A 121 8.24 5.77 2.32
N GLY A 122 7.98 6.84 3.08
CA GLY A 122 8.96 7.90 3.32
C GLY A 122 10.20 7.39 4.06
N GLY A 123 9.99 6.55 5.06
CA GLY A 123 11.05 5.90 5.84
C GLY A 123 11.95 6.87 6.60
N PRO A 124 12.96 6.35 7.33
CA PRO A 124 13.91 7.17 8.07
C PRO A 124 14.96 7.86 7.18
N THR A 125 15.09 7.41 5.94
CA THR A 125 16.13 7.85 4.98
C THR A 125 15.52 8.08 3.61
N MET A 126 14.56 9.01 3.55
CA MET A 126 13.85 9.36 2.32
C MET A 126 14.84 9.58 1.16
N ASN A 127 14.59 8.91 0.03
CA ASN A 127 15.34 9.01 -1.22
C ASN A 127 16.80 8.51 -1.22
N VAL A 128 17.29 7.89 -0.17
CA VAL A 128 18.61 7.26 -0.21
C VAL A 128 18.66 6.10 -1.22
N LYS A 129 17.56 5.35 -1.32
CA LYS A 129 17.41 4.20 -2.24
C LYS A 129 16.61 4.52 -3.52
N GLY A 130 16.26 5.80 -3.77
CA GLY A 130 15.37 6.21 -4.85
C GLY A 130 13.90 6.19 -4.43
N THR A 131 13.03 6.70 -5.31
CA THR A 131 11.60 6.91 -5.03
C THR A 131 10.71 5.72 -5.37
N ALA A 132 11.25 4.64 -5.92
CA ALA A 132 10.52 3.50 -6.49
C ALA A 132 9.56 3.89 -7.65
N ALA A 133 9.60 5.13 -8.14
CA ALA A 133 8.76 5.62 -9.23
C ALA A 133 9.27 5.25 -10.63
N GLY A 134 10.33 4.43 -10.73
CA GLY A 134 11.02 4.14 -11.98
C GLY A 134 12.21 5.07 -12.23
N GLY A 135 12.59 5.30 -13.48
CA GLY A 135 13.70 6.18 -13.86
C GLY A 135 13.68 6.54 -15.35
N GLY A 136 14.25 7.70 -15.68
CA GLY A 136 14.26 8.21 -17.05
C GLY A 136 12.85 8.44 -17.57
N ASN A 137 12.54 7.90 -18.74
CA ASN A 137 11.19 7.99 -19.33
C ASN A 137 10.24 6.88 -18.86
N ALA A 138 10.74 5.87 -18.14
CA ALA A 138 9.90 4.85 -17.51
C ALA A 138 9.55 5.27 -16.07
N LEU A 139 8.72 6.30 -15.93
CA LEU A 139 8.33 6.89 -14.65
C LEU A 139 6.84 6.75 -14.38
N LEU A 140 6.50 6.59 -13.11
CA LEU A 140 5.13 6.68 -12.61
C LEU A 140 4.80 8.13 -12.25
N ILE A 141 3.65 8.60 -12.71
CA ILE A 141 3.13 9.94 -12.46
C ILE A 141 1.67 9.87 -11.96
N PRO A 142 1.23 10.80 -11.11
CA PRO A 142 1.98 11.94 -10.54
C PRO A 142 3.10 11.46 -9.60
N MET A 143 4.33 11.89 -9.88
CA MET A 143 5.50 11.38 -9.17
C MET A 143 5.55 11.84 -7.71
N THR A 144 5.14 13.07 -7.43
CA THR A 144 5.12 13.62 -6.06
C THR A 144 4.11 12.89 -5.19
N GLU A 145 2.89 12.74 -5.65
CA GLU A 145 1.81 12.04 -4.93
C GLU A 145 2.21 10.60 -4.62
N PHE A 146 2.76 9.92 -5.59
CA PHE A 146 3.25 8.55 -5.41
C PHE A 146 4.41 8.49 -4.41
N SER A 147 5.45 9.30 -4.61
CA SER A 147 6.68 9.24 -3.81
C SER A 147 6.48 9.65 -2.35
N LEU A 148 5.52 10.54 -2.07
CA LEU A 148 5.22 11.03 -0.72
C LEU A 148 4.10 10.26 -0.01
N GLY A 149 3.61 9.17 -0.58
CA GLY A 149 2.54 8.38 0.04
C GLY A 149 1.16 9.06 0.03
N LEU A 150 0.94 10.03 -0.87
CA LEU A 150 -0.30 10.79 -0.95
C LEU A 150 -1.44 10.02 -1.63
N THR A 151 -1.25 8.73 -1.93
CA THR A 151 -2.30 7.78 -2.32
C THR A 151 -3.19 7.35 -1.16
N GLY A 152 -2.79 7.66 0.09
CA GLY A 152 -3.59 7.50 1.30
C GLY A 152 -3.37 6.20 2.07
N ASP A 153 -2.92 5.14 1.44
CA ASP A 153 -2.85 3.81 2.06
C ASP A 153 -2.00 3.80 3.35
N ILE A 154 -0.84 4.45 3.33
CA ILE A 154 0.05 4.53 4.51
C ILE A 154 -0.61 5.32 5.64
N ASN A 155 -1.25 6.46 5.34
CA ASN A 155 -1.89 7.31 6.33
C ASN A 155 -3.07 6.60 7.01
N ASP A 156 -3.90 5.91 6.23
CA ASP A 156 -5.05 5.18 6.73
C ASP A 156 -4.60 4.01 7.63
N ILE A 157 -3.58 3.27 7.20
CA ILE A 157 -2.99 2.17 7.97
C ILE A 157 -2.37 2.69 9.27
N MET A 158 -1.62 3.79 9.22
CA MET A 158 -1.02 4.39 10.42
C MET A 158 -2.09 4.81 11.43
N ASN A 159 -3.17 5.43 10.98
CA ASN A 159 -4.29 5.81 11.85
C ASN A 159 -5.01 4.60 12.43
N ALA A 160 -5.32 3.59 11.61
CA ALA A 160 -5.97 2.37 12.06
C ALA A 160 -5.11 1.59 13.08
N HIS A 161 -3.80 1.50 12.83
CA HIS A 161 -2.84 0.84 13.72
C HIS A 161 -2.72 1.54 15.06
N ASN A 162 -2.52 2.86 15.04
CA ASN A 162 -2.34 3.66 16.26
C ASN A 162 -3.65 3.80 17.05
N LEU A 163 -4.80 3.69 16.40
CA LEU A 163 -6.10 3.57 17.09
C LEU A 163 -6.12 2.34 18.00
N ALA A 164 -5.66 1.18 17.51
CA ALA A 164 -5.58 -0.03 18.34
C ALA A 164 -4.63 0.14 19.53
N MET A 165 -3.46 0.77 19.32
CA MET A 165 -2.51 1.06 20.43
C MET A 165 -3.11 2.02 21.45
N THR A 166 -3.83 3.05 20.99
CA THR A 166 -4.52 4.00 21.87
C THR A 166 -5.59 3.30 22.70
N ALA A 167 -6.40 2.47 22.07
CA ALA A 167 -7.46 1.72 22.75
C ALA A 167 -6.89 0.69 23.74
N LEU A 168 -5.80 0.03 23.38
CA LEU A 168 -5.10 -0.93 24.26
C LEU A 168 -4.59 -0.24 25.53
N ASN A 169 -3.87 0.86 25.40
CA ASN A 169 -3.36 1.62 26.55
C ASN A 169 -4.49 2.18 27.40
N ALA A 170 -5.58 2.68 26.79
CA ALA A 170 -6.75 3.14 27.50
C ALA A 170 -7.46 2.00 28.26
N ARG A 171 -7.60 0.80 27.65
CA ARG A 171 -8.16 -0.38 28.32
C ARG A 171 -7.32 -0.77 29.54
N MET A 172 -6.00 -0.85 29.42
CA MET A 172 -5.10 -1.14 30.52
C MET A 172 -5.18 -0.09 31.64
N GLN A 173 -5.31 1.20 31.30
CA GLN A 173 -5.57 2.29 32.23
C GLN A 173 -6.89 2.10 32.98
N HIS A 174 -7.96 1.77 32.26
CA HIS A 174 -9.28 1.54 32.90
C HIS A 174 -9.26 0.33 33.84
N GLU A 175 -8.63 -0.76 33.42
CA GLU A 175 -8.49 -1.97 34.25
C GLU A 175 -7.64 -1.75 35.51
N ARG A 176 -6.65 -0.84 35.47
CA ARG A 176 -5.89 -0.41 36.62
C ARG A 176 -6.72 0.45 37.58
N ASN A 177 -7.59 1.31 37.05
CA ASN A 177 -8.26 2.34 37.82
C ASN A 177 -9.61 1.89 38.41
N TYR A 178 -10.25 0.85 37.88
CA TYR A 178 -11.61 0.46 38.17
C TYR A 178 -11.74 -1.04 38.44
N ASP A 179 -12.66 -1.37 39.36
CA ASP A 179 -13.10 -2.74 39.60
C ASP A 179 -14.05 -3.24 38.49
N ASP A 180 -14.38 -4.54 38.53
CA ASP A 180 -15.19 -5.19 37.50
C ASP A 180 -16.62 -4.64 37.42
N GLU A 181 -17.22 -4.26 38.57
CA GLU A 181 -18.54 -3.66 38.61
C GLU A 181 -18.56 -2.30 37.92
N THR A 182 -17.57 -1.47 38.18
CA THR A 182 -17.43 -0.17 37.55
C THR A 182 -17.13 -0.30 36.05
N LEU A 183 -16.30 -1.25 35.64
CA LEU A 183 -16.05 -1.55 34.23
C LEU A 183 -17.33 -1.98 33.52
N ALA A 184 -18.10 -2.90 34.12
CA ALA A 184 -19.37 -3.38 33.55
C ALA A 184 -20.39 -2.25 33.40
N LYS A 185 -20.50 -1.33 34.38
CA LYS A 185 -21.35 -0.13 34.28
C LYS A 185 -20.96 0.80 33.11
N ARG A 186 -19.72 0.73 32.67
CA ARG A 186 -19.19 1.48 31.50
C ARG A 186 -19.27 0.68 30.20
N GLY A 187 -19.89 -0.51 30.22
CA GLY A 187 -19.97 -1.39 29.05
C GLY A 187 -18.65 -2.09 28.72
N LEU A 188 -17.69 -2.15 29.63
CA LEU A 188 -16.40 -2.79 29.43
C LEU A 188 -16.32 -4.10 30.23
N ARG A 189 -15.76 -5.15 29.63
CA ARG A 189 -15.33 -6.37 30.34
C ARG A 189 -13.83 -6.28 30.62
N ARG A 190 -13.36 -6.83 31.73
CA ARG A 190 -11.93 -6.96 32.00
C ARG A 190 -11.31 -7.97 31.05
N LEU A 191 -10.20 -7.59 30.42
CA LEU A 191 -9.38 -8.48 29.56
C LEU A 191 -8.20 -9.06 30.34
N ASP A 192 -7.87 -8.47 31.49
CA ASP A 192 -6.73 -8.86 32.37
C ASP A 192 -5.39 -8.91 31.64
N ILE A 193 -5.14 -7.86 30.84
CA ILE A 193 -3.95 -7.76 29.98
C ILE A 193 -2.69 -7.81 30.83
N ASP A 194 -1.74 -8.67 30.45
CA ASP A 194 -0.40 -8.72 31.02
C ASP A 194 0.48 -7.61 30.41
N PRO A 195 0.90 -6.60 31.19
CA PRO A 195 1.71 -5.50 30.69
C PRO A 195 3.06 -5.91 30.09
N GLU A 196 3.61 -7.03 30.55
CA GLU A 196 4.90 -7.56 30.07
C GLU A 196 4.74 -8.35 28.74
N ARG A 197 3.49 -8.58 28.31
CA ARG A 197 3.17 -9.40 27.15
C ARG A 197 2.36 -8.65 26.10
N VAL A 198 2.51 -7.31 26.02
CA VAL A 198 2.00 -6.49 24.94
C VAL A 198 2.87 -6.70 23.70
N GLN A 199 2.23 -7.08 22.57
CA GLN A 199 2.88 -7.33 21.30
C GLN A 199 2.72 -6.16 20.32
N TRP A 200 1.87 -5.19 20.63
CA TRP A 200 1.51 -4.06 19.78
C TRP A 200 2.32 -2.82 20.16
N SER A 201 2.71 -2.03 19.17
CA SER A 201 3.47 -0.78 19.35
C SER A 201 2.84 0.35 18.53
N PHE A 202 3.47 1.51 18.47
CA PHE A 202 3.09 2.55 17.51
C PHE A 202 3.73 2.32 16.14
N VAL A 203 3.14 2.91 15.10
CA VAL A 203 3.77 3.04 13.78
C VAL A 203 3.76 4.48 13.32
N LEU A 204 4.85 4.89 12.65
CA LEU A 204 5.02 6.21 12.04
C LEU A 204 5.68 6.04 10.68
N ASP A 205 5.34 6.88 9.70
CA ASP A 205 5.99 6.76 8.39
C ASP A 205 7.43 7.29 8.44
N PHE A 206 7.65 8.48 9.00
CA PHE A 206 8.99 9.00 9.27
C PHE A 206 9.44 8.61 10.68
N CYS A 207 9.86 7.36 10.84
CA CYS A 207 10.23 6.79 12.12
C CYS A 207 11.74 6.82 12.33
N CYS A 208 12.24 7.71 13.19
CA CYS A 208 13.67 7.78 13.51
C CYS A 208 14.10 6.68 14.53
N GLN A 209 15.38 6.35 14.54
CA GLN A 209 15.94 5.31 15.41
C GLN A 209 15.75 5.61 16.91
N ALA A 210 15.65 6.88 17.28
CA ALA A 210 15.43 7.28 18.68
C ALA A 210 14.08 6.81 19.25
N LEU A 211 13.10 6.50 18.38
CA LEU A 211 11.77 6.03 18.78
C LEU A 211 11.67 4.50 18.96
N ARG A 212 12.77 3.77 18.79
CA ARG A 212 12.80 2.30 18.98
C ARG A 212 12.64 1.87 20.43
N LYS A 213 12.85 2.78 21.39
CA LYS A 213 12.56 2.57 22.81
C LYS A 213 11.96 3.84 23.37
N MET A 214 10.75 3.74 23.86
CA MET A 214 10.01 4.84 24.47
C MET A 214 9.34 4.36 25.75
N ARG A 215 9.20 5.26 26.71
CA ARG A 215 8.35 5.06 27.86
C ARG A 215 7.21 6.07 27.79
N ILE A 216 5.97 5.58 27.88
CA ILE A 216 4.75 6.38 27.83
C ILE A 216 3.98 6.29 29.14
N GLY A 217 2.96 7.13 29.31
CA GLY A 217 2.11 7.14 30.51
C GLY A 217 2.83 7.67 31.75
N LEU A 218 3.73 8.65 31.59
CA LEU A 218 4.60 9.19 32.67
C LEU A 218 3.91 10.22 33.56
N GLY A 219 2.67 10.61 33.25
CA GLY A 219 1.90 11.49 34.12
C GLY A 219 1.45 10.79 35.42
N GLU A 220 1.16 11.58 36.45
CA GLU A 220 0.79 11.08 37.77
C GLU A 220 -0.74 10.92 37.95
N GLY A 221 -1.51 11.43 37.01
CA GLY A 221 -2.97 11.42 37.08
C GLY A 221 -3.60 10.08 36.63
N LYS A 222 -4.82 9.82 37.11
CA LYS A 222 -5.59 8.63 36.69
C LYS A 222 -5.87 8.57 35.18
N MET A 223 -5.80 9.72 34.49
CA MET A 223 -6.11 9.84 33.06
C MET A 223 -4.88 9.95 32.17
N ASP A 224 -3.68 9.81 32.72
CA ASP A 224 -2.42 10.00 31.98
C ASP A 224 -1.92 8.74 31.25
N GLY A 225 -2.81 7.79 31.00
CA GLY A 225 -2.51 6.54 30.34
C GLY A 225 -1.94 5.47 31.28
N TYR A 226 -1.69 4.30 30.71
CA TYR A 226 -1.00 3.22 31.43
C TYR A 226 0.50 3.35 31.21
N PRO A 227 1.33 3.39 32.29
CA PRO A 227 2.78 3.48 32.15
C PRO A 227 3.35 2.19 31.58
N MET A 228 4.01 2.28 30.44
CA MET A 228 4.63 1.11 29.80
C MET A 228 5.77 1.51 28.89
N ASP A 229 6.67 0.56 28.64
CA ASP A 229 7.67 0.68 27.58
C ASP A 229 7.07 0.25 26.25
N THR A 230 7.40 0.96 25.19
CA THR A 230 6.93 0.69 23.84
C THR A 230 7.95 1.17 22.81
N CYS A 231 7.60 1.12 21.54
CA CYS A 231 8.41 1.65 20.44
C CYS A 231 7.52 2.21 19.34
N ALA A 232 8.13 2.89 18.38
CA ALA A 232 7.50 3.17 17.10
C ALA A 232 8.26 2.43 15.99
N ASN A 233 7.53 1.72 15.16
CA ASN A 233 8.01 1.08 13.96
C ASN A 233 7.59 1.90 12.72
N ILE A 234 8.16 1.62 11.57
CA ILE A 234 7.75 2.27 10.33
C ILE A 234 6.36 1.77 9.89
N ALA A 235 5.50 2.67 9.40
CA ALA A 235 4.10 2.36 9.06
C ALA A 235 3.94 1.16 8.11
N VAL A 236 4.82 1.02 7.13
CA VAL A 236 4.78 -0.10 6.17
C VAL A 236 5.19 -1.46 6.75
N SER A 237 5.66 -1.50 8.00
CA SER A 237 5.88 -2.76 8.74
C SER A 237 4.66 -3.19 9.56
N SER A 238 3.59 -2.42 9.54
CA SER A 238 2.35 -2.76 10.22
C SER A 238 1.76 -4.08 9.71
N GLU A 239 1.21 -4.86 10.61
CA GLU A 239 0.41 -6.06 10.29
C GLU A 239 -0.77 -5.72 9.38
N LEU A 240 -1.33 -4.51 9.51
CA LEU A 240 -2.41 -4.03 8.63
C LEU A 240 -1.96 -3.88 7.19
N MET A 241 -0.70 -3.47 6.95
CA MET A 241 -0.14 -3.38 5.61
C MET A 241 0.03 -4.78 4.99
N ALA A 242 0.50 -5.75 5.78
CA ALA A 242 0.59 -7.13 5.33
C ALA A 242 -0.80 -7.74 5.06
N ILE A 243 -1.77 -7.47 5.94
CA ILE A 243 -3.16 -7.92 5.76
C ILE A 243 -3.77 -7.32 4.50
N LEU A 244 -3.58 -6.01 4.24
CA LEU A 244 -4.08 -5.35 3.04
C LEU A 244 -3.53 -6.00 1.76
N SER A 245 -2.26 -6.40 1.78
CA SER A 245 -1.64 -7.03 0.61
C SER A 245 -2.22 -8.41 0.26
N VAL A 246 -2.82 -9.11 1.23
CA VAL A 246 -3.39 -10.45 1.04
C VAL A 246 -4.91 -10.51 1.16
N ALA A 247 -5.55 -9.42 1.54
CA ALA A 247 -7.01 -9.35 1.61
C ALA A 247 -7.63 -9.49 0.22
N ARG A 248 -8.76 -10.19 0.13
CA ARG A 248 -9.47 -10.46 -1.11
C ARG A 248 -10.64 -9.50 -1.35
N ASP A 249 -11.18 -8.97 -0.26
CA ASP A 249 -12.31 -8.04 -0.23
C ASP A 249 -12.42 -7.40 1.17
N LEU A 250 -13.43 -6.56 1.37
CA LEU A 250 -13.63 -5.83 2.63
C LEU A 250 -14.01 -6.77 3.80
N GLU A 251 -14.74 -7.84 3.52
CA GLU A 251 -15.14 -8.81 4.54
C GLU A 251 -13.93 -9.62 5.03
N ASP A 252 -13.09 -10.10 4.10
CA ASP A 252 -11.85 -10.79 4.42
C ASP A 252 -10.88 -9.86 5.17
N LEU A 253 -10.77 -8.59 4.76
CA LEU A 253 -10.00 -7.56 5.47
C LEU A 253 -10.49 -7.41 6.92
N ARG A 254 -11.81 -7.23 7.13
CA ARG A 254 -12.41 -7.10 8.47
C ARG A 254 -12.16 -8.33 9.35
N ARG A 255 -12.33 -9.51 8.79
CA ARG A 255 -12.11 -10.77 9.51
C ARG A 255 -10.64 -10.91 9.94
N ARG A 256 -9.71 -10.61 9.07
CA ARG A 256 -8.25 -10.66 9.37
C ARG A 256 -7.86 -9.63 10.41
N ILE A 257 -8.38 -8.41 10.31
CA ILE A 257 -8.17 -7.37 11.32
C ILE A 257 -8.64 -7.84 12.70
N GLY A 258 -9.82 -8.46 12.79
CA GLY A 258 -10.35 -8.99 14.05
C GLY A 258 -9.48 -10.05 14.71
N SER A 259 -8.66 -10.75 13.94
CA SER A 259 -7.79 -11.83 14.43
C SER A 259 -6.39 -11.37 14.86
N ILE A 260 -6.07 -10.08 14.74
CA ILE A 260 -4.76 -9.55 15.17
C ILE A 260 -4.62 -9.69 16.70
N VAL A 261 -3.54 -10.30 17.14
CA VAL A 261 -3.17 -10.42 18.56
C VAL A 261 -2.42 -9.17 19.00
N LEU A 262 -3.00 -8.41 19.92
CA LEU A 262 -2.40 -7.17 20.46
C LEU A 262 -1.57 -7.43 21.72
N ALA A 263 -1.98 -8.38 22.54
CA ALA A 263 -1.34 -8.72 23.80
C ALA A 263 -1.72 -10.14 24.22
N TYR A 264 -1.22 -10.57 25.36
CA TYR A 264 -1.71 -11.73 26.07
C TYR A 264 -2.26 -11.32 27.44
N ASP A 265 -3.26 -12.05 27.92
CA ASP A 265 -3.73 -11.89 29.30
C ASP A 265 -2.78 -12.57 30.30
N LYS A 266 -2.98 -12.37 31.60
CA LYS A 266 -2.15 -12.96 32.68
C LYS A 266 -2.20 -14.49 32.72
N GLN A 267 -3.19 -15.10 32.05
CA GLN A 267 -3.30 -16.55 31.90
C GLN A 267 -2.63 -17.07 30.63
N GLY A 268 -2.07 -16.16 29.81
CA GLY A 268 -1.38 -16.50 28.57
C GLY A 268 -2.28 -16.70 27.36
N ARG A 269 -3.53 -16.29 27.43
CA ARG A 269 -4.47 -16.34 26.29
C ARG A 269 -4.30 -15.09 25.43
N PRO A 270 -4.40 -15.20 24.09
CA PRO A 270 -4.31 -14.03 23.20
C PRO A 270 -5.48 -13.08 23.44
N VAL A 271 -5.16 -11.79 23.42
CA VAL A 271 -6.11 -10.67 23.40
C VAL A 271 -6.06 -10.06 22.00
N THR A 272 -7.14 -10.20 21.28
CA THR A 272 -7.24 -9.76 19.87
C THR A 272 -7.84 -8.36 19.75
N THR A 273 -7.79 -7.80 18.55
CA THR A 273 -8.50 -6.56 18.21
C THR A 273 -10.03 -6.73 18.35
N GLU A 274 -10.55 -7.94 18.14
CA GLU A 274 -11.95 -8.25 18.38
C GLU A 274 -12.27 -8.23 19.88
N ASP A 275 -11.43 -8.82 20.73
CA ASP A 275 -11.57 -8.78 22.20
C ASP A 275 -11.51 -7.36 22.76
N LEU A 276 -10.66 -6.52 22.16
CA LEU A 276 -10.54 -5.09 22.51
C LEU A 276 -11.66 -4.24 21.93
N GLU A 277 -12.50 -4.81 21.04
CA GLU A 277 -13.67 -4.16 20.39
C GLU A 277 -13.29 -3.00 19.46
N VAL A 278 -12.07 -3.04 18.84
CA VAL A 278 -11.58 -1.99 17.96
C VAL A 278 -11.52 -2.39 16.48
N ALA A 279 -11.67 -3.67 16.16
CA ALA A 279 -11.53 -4.19 14.81
C ALA A 279 -12.48 -3.50 13.80
N GLY A 280 -13.71 -3.17 14.21
CA GLY A 280 -14.66 -2.42 13.37
C GLY A 280 -14.20 -1.01 13.05
N ALA A 281 -13.68 -0.28 14.04
CA ALA A 281 -13.16 1.08 13.85
C ALA A 281 -11.89 1.09 13.00
N MET A 282 -10.98 0.12 13.20
CA MET A 282 -9.80 -0.07 12.35
C MET A 282 -10.19 -0.33 10.89
N THR A 283 -11.18 -1.18 10.65
CA THR A 283 -11.71 -1.46 9.30
C THR A 283 -12.34 -0.21 8.68
N ALA A 284 -13.06 0.59 9.47
CA ALA A 284 -13.65 1.84 8.98
C ALA A 284 -12.58 2.83 8.49
N TRP A 285 -11.44 2.93 9.14
CA TRP A 285 -10.29 3.70 8.67
C TRP A 285 -9.76 3.16 7.35
N MET A 286 -9.75 1.86 7.14
CA MET A 286 -9.20 1.19 5.97
C MET A 286 -10.20 1.00 4.82
N ARG A 287 -11.44 1.48 4.94
CA ARG A 287 -12.48 1.27 3.91
C ARG A 287 -12.12 1.85 2.53
N ASN A 288 -11.38 2.97 2.50
CA ASN A 288 -10.92 3.57 1.25
C ASN A 288 -9.62 2.94 0.76
N THR A 289 -8.83 2.38 1.69
CA THR A 289 -7.55 1.73 1.42
C THR A 289 -7.71 0.45 0.60
N ILE A 290 -8.87 -0.20 0.65
CA ILE A 290 -9.18 -1.37 -0.20
C ILE A 290 -9.21 -1.04 -1.70
N ASN A 291 -9.35 0.24 -2.05
CA ASN A 291 -9.49 0.72 -3.42
C ASN A 291 -8.13 1.14 -3.98
N PRO A 292 -7.61 0.47 -5.02
CA PRO A 292 -6.36 0.88 -5.66
C PRO A 292 -6.44 2.29 -6.23
N THR A 293 -5.33 3.02 -6.13
CA THR A 293 -5.20 4.35 -6.74
C THR A 293 -4.76 4.20 -8.20
N LEU A 294 -5.42 4.91 -9.11
CA LEU A 294 -5.06 4.94 -10.52
C LEU A 294 -4.02 6.02 -10.77
N CYS A 295 -2.82 5.59 -11.11
CA CYS A 295 -1.71 6.41 -11.58
C CYS A 295 -1.41 6.09 -13.05
N TYR A 296 -0.37 6.71 -13.60
CA TYR A 296 -0.07 6.61 -15.02
C TYR A 296 1.43 6.55 -15.27
N THR A 297 1.86 6.01 -16.39
CA THR A 297 3.22 6.20 -16.87
C THR A 297 3.35 7.52 -17.64
N VAL A 298 4.58 7.94 -17.91
CA VAL A 298 4.86 9.11 -18.76
C VAL A 298 4.17 8.99 -20.14
N GLU A 299 4.01 7.76 -20.64
CA GLU A 299 3.32 7.49 -21.91
C GLU A 299 1.82 7.22 -21.76
N HIS A 300 1.22 7.63 -20.64
CA HIS A 300 -0.20 7.53 -20.38
C HIS A 300 -0.75 6.08 -20.35
N GLN A 301 0.07 5.13 -19.93
CA GLN A 301 -0.42 3.81 -19.61
C GLN A 301 -0.91 3.77 -18.15
N PRO A 302 -2.01 3.06 -17.86
CA PRO A 302 -2.56 2.98 -16.51
C PRO A 302 -1.70 2.10 -15.61
N VAL A 303 -1.49 2.55 -14.37
CA VAL A 303 -0.82 1.78 -13.33
C VAL A 303 -1.59 1.93 -12.03
N LEU A 304 -1.93 0.80 -11.42
CA LEU A 304 -2.55 0.77 -10.11
C LEU A 304 -1.46 0.91 -9.04
N VAL A 305 -1.75 1.68 -8.00
CA VAL A 305 -0.92 1.73 -6.80
C VAL A 305 -1.76 1.24 -5.64
N HIS A 306 -1.32 0.18 -4.97
CA HIS A 306 -2.07 -0.40 -3.88
C HIS A 306 -1.18 -1.15 -2.91
N ALA A 307 -1.42 -0.95 -1.60
CA ALA A 307 -0.62 -1.45 -0.51
C ALA A 307 0.88 -1.09 -0.65
N GLY A 308 1.69 -1.40 0.29
CA GLY A 308 3.13 -1.07 0.25
C GLY A 308 3.90 -1.80 1.35
N PRO A 309 3.67 -3.12 1.57
CA PRO A 309 4.39 -3.84 2.61
C PRO A 309 5.89 -3.87 2.29
N PHE A 310 6.72 -3.80 3.32
CA PHE A 310 8.14 -4.06 3.15
C PHE A 310 8.37 -5.42 2.49
N ALA A 311 9.40 -5.49 1.67
CA ALA A 311 9.70 -6.70 0.93
C ALA A 311 10.01 -7.91 1.82
N ASN A 312 10.50 -7.71 3.04
CA ASN A 312 10.72 -8.79 4.02
C ASN A 312 9.43 -9.33 4.66
N ILE A 313 8.34 -8.55 4.68
CA ILE A 313 7.02 -9.00 5.14
C ILE A 313 6.02 -9.16 3.99
N ALA A 314 6.30 -8.59 2.82
CA ALA A 314 5.48 -8.75 1.63
C ALA A 314 5.39 -10.23 1.24
N ILE A 315 4.22 -10.62 0.76
CA ILE A 315 3.98 -11.98 0.24
C ILE A 315 4.06 -11.95 -1.30
N GLY A 316 5.14 -11.34 -1.80
CA GLY A 316 5.42 -11.24 -3.23
C GLY A 316 5.14 -9.87 -3.80
N GLN A 317 3.98 -9.67 -4.42
CA GLN A 317 3.58 -8.50 -5.19
C GLN A 317 3.03 -7.35 -4.35
N SER A 318 2.33 -6.42 -5.04
CA SER A 318 1.64 -5.29 -4.41
C SER A 318 0.49 -5.76 -3.52
N SER A 319 -0.51 -6.41 -4.12
CA SER A 319 -1.66 -6.93 -3.40
C SER A 319 -2.52 -7.84 -4.28
N VAL A 320 -3.21 -8.78 -3.63
CA VAL A 320 -4.23 -9.64 -4.29
C VAL A 320 -5.35 -8.80 -4.93
N ILE A 321 -5.78 -7.72 -4.27
CA ILE A 321 -6.80 -6.81 -4.78
C ILE A 321 -6.31 -6.10 -6.06
N GLY A 322 -5.10 -5.55 -6.04
CA GLY A 322 -4.50 -4.89 -7.20
C GLY A 322 -4.33 -5.82 -8.38
N ASP A 323 -3.87 -7.04 -8.14
CA ASP A 323 -3.68 -8.05 -9.19
C ASP A 323 -5.00 -8.53 -9.78
N ARG A 324 -6.00 -8.85 -8.95
CA ARG A 324 -7.33 -9.24 -9.42
C ARG A 324 -7.99 -8.15 -10.26
N LEU A 325 -7.90 -6.90 -9.81
CA LEU A 325 -8.43 -5.77 -10.56
C LEU A 325 -7.69 -5.58 -11.88
N GLY A 326 -6.36 -5.64 -11.85
CA GLY A 326 -5.53 -5.51 -13.04
C GLY A 326 -5.81 -6.60 -14.08
N LEU A 327 -5.96 -7.84 -13.66
CA LEU A 327 -6.31 -8.98 -14.54
C LEU A 327 -7.69 -8.79 -15.19
N LYS A 328 -8.63 -8.12 -14.53
CA LYS A 328 -9.94 -7.81 -15.13
C LYS A 328 -9.90 -6.59 -16.04
N LEU A 329 -8.99 -5.64 -15.84
CA LEU A 329 -8.93 -4.42 -16.64
C LEU A 329 -8.01 -4.53 -17.85
N PHE A 330 -6.93 -5.30 -17.75
CA PHE A 330 -5.87 -5.36 -18.77
C PHE A 330 -5.77 -6.75 -19.40
N ASP A 331 -5.37 -6.78 -20.66
CA ASP A 331 -5.02 -8.03 -21.34
C ASP A 331 -3.62 -8.52 -20.91
N TYR A 332 -2.77 -7.58 -20.47
CA TYR A 332 -1.46 -7.84 -19.86
C TYR A 332 -1.34 -7.03 -18.58
N HIS A 333 -1.29 -7.72 -17.46
CA HIS A 333 -1.10 -7.13 -16.13
C HIS A 333 0.34 -7.34 -15.67
N VAL A 334 1.08 -6.25 -15.43
CA VAL A 334 2.49 -6.26 -15.00
C VAL A 334 2.59 -5.88 -13.53
N THR A 335 3.27 -6.69 -12.76
CA THR A 335 3.57 -6.39 -11.35
C THR A 335 5.01 -6.75 -11.01
N GLU A 336 5.45 -6.50 -9.78
CA GLU A 336 6.81 -6.76 -9.35
C GLU A 336 6.88 -7.42 -7.98
N SER A 337 7.79 -8.40 -7.81
CA SER A 337 8.07 -9.01 -6.52
C SER A 337 9.02 -8.16 -5.68
N GLY A 338 8.81 -8.17 -4.36
CA GLY A 338 9.71 -7.52 -3.42
C GLY A 338 11.08 -8.18 -3.34
N PHE A 339 12.15 -7.37 -3.28
CA PHE A 339 13.56 -7.80 -3.30
C PHE A 339 13.92 -8.55 -4.58
N ALA A 340 13.96 -9.89 -4.53
CA ALA A 340 14.42 -10.74 -5.62
C ALA A 340 13.69 -12.08 -5.66
N ALA A 341 14.10 -12.95 -6.58
CA ALA A 341 13.44 -14.23 -6.84
C ALA A 341 13.48 -15.18 -5.62
N ASP A 342 14.54 -15.11 -4.85
CA ASP A 342 14.76 -15.89 -3.63
C ASP A 342 14.01 -15.35 -2.38
N ILE A 343 13.31 -14.22 -2.49
CA ILE A 343 12.56 -13.62 -1.38
C ILE A 343 11.10 -13.34 -1.77
N GLY A 344 10.83 -12.31 -2.55
CA GLY A 344 9.47 -11.90 -2.87
C GLY A 344 8.80 -12.86 -3.85
N PHE A 345 9.49 -13.25 -4.92
CA PHE A 345 8.92 -14.19 -5.89
C PHE A 345 8.73 -15.59 -5.29
N GLU A 346 9.65 -16.05 -4.45
CA GLU A 346 9.48 -17.33 -3.74
C GLU A 346 8.24 -17.31 -2.83
N LYS A 347 8.01 -16.22 -2.10
CA LYS A 347 6.81 -16.06 -1.28
C LYS A 347 5.53 -16.01 -2.12
N PHE A 348 5.55 -15.32 -3.25
CA PHE A 348 4.45 -15.33 -4.19
C PHE A 348 4.15 -16.76 -4.67
N TRP A 349 5.17 -17.45 -5.13
CA TRP A 349 5.04 -18.83 -5.60
C TRP A 349 4.48 -19.77 -4.53
N ASN A 350 5.04 -19.72 -3.33
CA ASN A 350 4.70 -20.66 -2.26
C ASN A 350 3.41 -20.30 -1.49
N CYS A 351 3.02 -19.01 -1.46
CA CYS A 351 1.89 -18.56 -0.64
C CYS A 351 0.70 -18.10 -1.48
N LEU A 352 0.91 -17.22 -2.47
CA LEU A 352 -0.20 -16.58 -3.17
C LEU A 352 -0.72 -17.37 -4.36
N LEU A 353 0.12 -18.11 -5.10
CA LEU A 353 -0.35 -18.94 -6.19
C LEU A 353 -1.32 -20.05 -5.75
N TYR A 354 -1.23 -20.47 -4.51
CA TYR A 354 -2.17 -21.43 -3.93
C TYR A 354 -3.44 -20.81 -3.35
N THR A 355 -3.44 -19.49 -3.14
CA THR A 355 -4.55 -18.77 -2.49
C THR A 355 -5.24 -17.75 -3.38
N SER A 356 -4.61 -17.35 -4.47
CA SER A 356 -5.19 -16.50 -5.52
C SER A 356 -5.60 -17.35 -6.71
N PRO A 357 -6.66 -16.97 -7.45
CA PRO A 357 -6.95 -17.61 -8.73
C PRO A 357 -5.73 -17.44 -9.63
N SER A 358 -5.10 -18.56 -9.95
CA SER A 358 -4.04 -18.59 -10.94
C SER A 358 -4.65 -18.45 -12.34
N PRO A 359 -4.02 -17.73 -13.27
CA PRO A 359 -4.45 -17.73 -14.66
C PRO A 359 -4.36 -19.09 -15.34
N ARG A 360 -3.96 -20.14 -14.62
CA ARG A 360 -3.83 -21.51 -15.12
C ARG A 360 -4.93 -22.45 -14.68
N ASP A 361 -5.85 -22.00 -13.80
CA ASP A 361 -6.96 -22.84 -13.29
C ASP A 361 -8.28 -22.51 -13.99
#